data_6806bbd907b89bfa97805aa68ecdc0a1
#
_entry.id   6806bbd907b89bfa97805aa68ecdc0a1
#
_cell.length_a   1.000
_cell.length_b   1.000
_cell.length_c   1.000
_cell.angle_alpha   90.00
_cell.angle_beta   90.00
_cell.angle_gamma   90.00
#
_symmetry.space_group_name_H-M   'P 1'
#
loop_
_entity.id
_entity.type
_entity.pdbx_description
1 polymer ?
#
loop_
_entity_poly.entity_id
_entity_poly.type
_entity_poly.pdbx_seq_one_letter_code
_entity_poly.pdbx_strand_id
1 'polypeptide(L)'
;LLVMTLLIATVTFDGENYIQTFFDDFSGEDLDLTKWKRSPQQERQPNMKNHGWWKDECSYLEDGKLVIEAKRDGDLLISGAIDTKGIFEQSHGLYEIKFKCQKTSGLWYAFWLMGENDEAHIGNGATNAAEIDVWELVPNEPNDGPNFFKSTIHWDAYGPEHKSAGTKTYNPSDDFYDEWHVAQFVWGKESYKLFLDGKLMWEMPGEKFGGMCEGKNHLIISSEFGDW
;
A
#
# COMPACT_ATOMS: atom_id res chain seq x y z
N LEU A 1 33.90 3.59 -28.84
CA LEU A 1 33.18 2.66 -27.95
C LEU A 1 32.73 3.46 -26.73
N LEU A 2 31.43 3.81 -26.66
CA LEU A 2 30.86 4.47 -25.49
C LEU A 2 30.50 3.38 -24.50
N VAL A 3 31.27 3.23 -23.42
CA VAL A 3 30.91 2.36 -22.30
C VAL A 3 29.99 3.18 -21.38
N MET A 4 28.67 3.00 -21.49
CA MET A 4 27.75 3.48 -20.48
C MET A 4 27.84 2.57 -19.25
N THR A 5 28.44 3.05 -18.20
CA THR A 5 28.35 2.41 -16.89
C THR A 5 26.99 2.73 -16.31
N LEU A 6 26.10 1.77 -16.25
CA LEU A 6 24.84 1.90 -15.52
C LEU A 6 25.18 1.99 -14.02
N LEU A 7 25.03 3.14 -13.41
CA LEU A 7 25.13 3.28 -11.96
C LEU A 7 23.86 2.66 -11.36
N ILE A 8 23.97 1.43 -10.89
CA ILE A 8 22.91 0.77 -10.13
C ILE A 8 22.95 1.34 -8.71
N ALA A 9 21.93 2.04 -8.30
CA ALA A 9 21.82 2.53 -6.94
C ALA A 9 21.67 1.35 -5.97
N THR A 10 22.57 1.26 -4.98
CA THR A 10 22.54 0.25 -3.92
C THR A 10 22.21 0.93 -2.60
N VAL A 11 21.31 0.36 -1.84
CA VAL A 11 20.93 0.82 -0.50
C VAL A 11 21.18 -0.30 0.50
N THR A 12 21.86 0.01 1.60
CA THR A 12 21.98 -0.91 2.75
C THR A 12 20.91 -0.56 3.77
N PHE A 13 20.06 -1.53 4.12
CA PHE A 13 18.98 -1.35 5.09
C PHE A 13 18.79 -2.64 5.89
N ASP A 14 18.59 -2.54 7.21
CA ASP A 14 18.40 -3.67 8.13
C ASP A 14 19.46 -4.79 7.97
N GLY A 15 20.72 -4.40 7.69
CA GLY A 15 21.85 -5.31 7.50
C GLY A 15 21.98 -5.96 6.13
N GLU A 16 21.05 -5.70 5.20
CA GLU A 16 21.04 -6.26 3.85
C GLU A 16 21.30 -5.19 2.78
N ASN A 17 21.76 -5.63 1.61
CA ASN A 17 22.02 -4.78 0.46
C ASN A 17 20.94 -4.96 -0.60
N TYR A 18 20.31 -3.86 -1.01
CA TYR A 18 19.26 -3.84 -2.02
C TYR A 18 19.71 -3.09 -3.26
N ILE A 19 19.26 -3.55 -4.42
CA ILE A 19 19.43 -2.87 -5.70
C ILE A 19 18.10 -2.21 -6.06
N GLN A 20 18.14 -0.93 -6.42
CA GLN A 20 16.95 -0.22 -6.84
C GLN A 20 16.42 -0.76 -8.17
N THR A 21 15.20 -1.30 -8.16
CA THR A 21 14.51 -1.89 -9.32
C THR A 21 13.37 -1.02 -9.81
N PHE A 22 12.84 -0.17 -8.95
CA PHE A 22 11.75 0.77 -9.24
C PHE A 22 11.97 2.08 -8.49
N PHE A 23 11.65 3.20 -9.12
CA PHE A 23 11.72 4.51 -8.49
C PHE A 23 10.82 5.51 -9.19
N ASP A 24 10.11 6.30 -8.41
CA ASP A 24 9.44 7.50 -8.86
C ASP A 24 9.49 8.56 -7.76
N ASP A 25 9.95 9.75 -8.09
CA ASP A 25 9.96 10.92 -7.21
C ASP A 25 8.78 11.86 -7.48
N PHE A 26 7.95 11.50 -8.48
CA PHE A 26 6.78 12.26 -8.91
C PHE A 26 7.09 13.71 -9.30
N SER A 27 8.32 13.97 -9.77
CA SER A 27 8.77 15.32 -10.17
C SER A 27 8.31 15.73 -11.56
N GLY A 28 7.60 14.87 -12.30
CA GLY A 28 7.05 15.14 -13.62
C GLY A 28 5.91 16.16 -13.61
N GLU A 29 5.43 16.52 -14.81
CA GLU A 29 4.24 17.36 -14.99
C GLU A 29 2.93 16.56 -14.88
N ASP A 30 2.97 15.26 -15.20
CA ASP A 30 1.85 14.31 -15.08
C ASP A 30 2.39 12.93 -14.67
N LEU A 31 1.47 12.05 -14.27
CA LEU A 31 1.78 10.67 -13.88
C LEU A 31 2.50 9.93 -15.02
N ASP A 32 3.64 9.35 -14.70
CA ASP A 32 4.40 8.55 -15.67
C ASP A 32 3.69 7.21 -15.94
N LEU A 33 2.93 7.16 -17.03
CA LEU A 33 2.17 5.98 -17.44
C LEU A 33 3.04 4.80 -17.92
N THR A 34 4.36 4.97 -18.00
CA THR A 34 5.28 3.85 -18.21
C THR A 34 5.62 3.13 -16.92
N LYS A 35 5.34 3.75 -15.78
CA LYS A 35 5.54 3.21 -14.42
C LYS A 35 4.22 2.88 -13.72
N TRP A 36 3.18 3.67 -13.95
CA TRP A 36 1.92 3.61 -13.23
C TRP A 36 0.71 3.50 -14.15
N LYS A 37 -0.35 2.94 -13.63
CA LYS A 37 -1.71 3.07 -14.14
C LYS A 37 -2.55 3.81 -13.12
N ARG A 38 -3.54 4.57 -13.58
CA ARG A 38 -4.68 4.91 -12.72
C ARG A 38 -5.50 3.64 -12.53
N SER A 39 -5.80 3.29 -11.32
CA SER A 39 -6.57 2.07 -11.03
C SER A 39 -7.96 2.13 -11.68
N PRO A 40 -8.57 0.99 -12.01
CA PRO A 40 -9.85 0.98 -12.70
C PRO A 40 -10.87 1.84 -11.98
N GLN A 41 -11.61 2.66 -12.75
CA GLN A 41 -12.75 3.43 -12.22
C GLN A 41 -13.82 2.46 -11.75
N GLN A 42 -13.97 2.31 -10.45
CA GLN A 42 -14.88 1.32 -9.86
C GLN A 42 -15.41 1.77 -8.52
N GLU A 43 -16.58 1.26 -8.17
CA GLU A 43 -17.11 1.38 -6.84
C GLU A 43 -16.26 0.60 -5.84
N ARG A 44 -15.97 1.25 -4.71
CA ARG A 44 -15.18 0.66 -3.62
C ARG A 44 -16.07 0.52 -2.40
N GLN A 45 -15.91 -0.60 -1.70
CA GLN A 45 -16.65 -0.90 -0.45
C GLN A 45 -18.19 -0.76 -0.59
N PRO A 46 -18.84 -1.37 -1.62
CA PRO A 46 -20.27 -1.16 -1.92
C PRO A 46 -21.21 -1.59 -0.79
N ASN A 47 -20.72 -2.36 0.17
CA ASN A 47 -21.50 -2.80 1.34
C ASN A 47 -21.45 -1.81 2.51
N MET A 48 -20.64 -0.76 2.42
CA MET A 48 -20.57 0.30 3.42
C MET A 48 -21.53 1.43 3.06
N LYS A 49 -22.11 2.08 4.07
CA LYS A 49 -22.99 3.25 3.88
C LYS A 49 -22.26 4.39 3.19
N ASN A 50 -21.02 4.64 3.58
CA ASN A 50 -20.16 5.67 3.02
C ASN A 50 -19.16 5.05 2.03
N HIS A 51 -19.66 4.30 1.05
CA HIS A 51 -18.84 3.78 -0.05
C HIS A 51 -18.49 4.89 -1.04
N GLY A 52 -17.45 4.68 -1.81
CA GLY A 52 -16.96 5.65 -2.79
C GLY A 52 -16.58 5.02 -4.11
N TRP A 53 -16.08 5.86 -5.01
CA TRP A 53 -15.60 5.45 -6.32
C TRP A 53 -14.18 5.90 -6.55
N TRP A 54 -13.34 5.02 -7.10
CA TRP A 54 -12.06 5.45 -7.65
C TRP A 54 -12.29 6.14 -8.99
N LYS A 55 -11.66 7.31 -9.16
CA LYS A 55 -11.74 8.16 -10.34
C LYS A 55 -10.35 8.66 -10.74
N ASP A 56 -10.08 8.68 -12.05
CA ASP A 56 -8.78 9.07 -12.61
C ASP A 56 -8.38 10.47 -12.19
N GLU A 57 -9.32 11.40 -12.17
CA GLU A 57 -9.10 12.81 -11.79
C GLU A 57 -8.69 13.01 -10.33
N CYS A 58 -8.83 11.98 -9.49
CA CYS A 58 -8.43 12.02 -8.10
C CYS A 58 -6.98 11.52 -7.86
N SER A 59 -6.23 11.22 -8.93
CA SER A 59 -4.82 10.82 -8.87
C SER A 59 -4.02 11.68 -9.84
N TYR A 60 -3.26 12.66 -9.33
CA TYR A 60 -2.54 13.63 -10.14
C TYR A 60 -1.23 14.08 -9.48
N LEU A 61 -0.39 14.80 -10.23
CA LEU A 61 0.83 15.39 -9.69
C LEU A 61 0.62 16.87 -9.39
N GLU A 62 1.10 17.30 -8.23
CA GLU A 62 1.11 18.72 -7.83
C GLU A 62 2.37 19.02 -7.00
N ASP A 63 3.07 20.08 -7.35
CA ASP A 63 4.30 20.53 -6.67
C ASP A 63 5.34 19.40 -6.46
N GLY A 64 5.54 18.56 -7.48
CA GLY A 64 6.50 17.45 -7.43
C GLY A 64 6.08 16.33 -6.45
N LYS A 65 4.79 16.09 -6.32
CA LYS A 65 4.22 15.06 -5.44
C LYS A 65 3.04 14.38 -6.10
N LEU A 66 2.86 13.09 -5.84
CA LEU A 66 1.60 12.41 -6.09
C LEU A 66 0.56 12.88 -5.08
N VAL A 67 -0.59 13.28 -5.58
CA VAL A 67 -1.79 13.57 -4.78
C VAL A 67 -2.82 12.48 -5.05
N ILE A 68 -3.27 11.81 -4.01
CA ILE A 68 -4.47 10.96 -4.02
C ILE A 68 -5.55 11.74 -3.28
N GLU A 69 -6.41 12.39 -4.06
CA GLU A 69 -7.47 13.25 -3.54
C GLU A 69 -8.70 12.42 -3.17
N ALA A 70 -9.36 12.80 -2.09
CA ALA A 70 -10.66 12.29 -1.70
C ALA A 70 -11.62 13.46 -1.52
N LYS A 71 -12.76 13.43 -2.21
CA LYS A 71 -13.72 14.54 -2.22
C LYS A 71 -15.16 14.09 -2.46
N ARG A 72 -16.08 15.01 -2.31
CA ARG A 72 -17.47 14.84 -2.73
C ARG A 72 -17.68 15.47 -4.10
N ASP A 73 -18.30 14.70 -5.01
CA ASP A 73 -18.75 15.16 -6.32
C ASP A 73 -20.26 14.91 -6.43
N GLY A 74 -21.05 15.97 -6.21
CA GLY A 74 -22.50 15.84 -6.05
C GLY A 74 -22.85 14.93 -4.87
N ASP A 75 -23.56 13.85 -5.14
CA ASP A 75 -23.94 12.85 -4.14
C ASP A 75 -22.91 11.72 -3.99
N LEU A 76 -21.88 11.69 -4.84
CA LEU A 76 -20.85 10.65 -4.81
C LEU A 76 -19.68 11.06 -3.91
N LEU A 77 -19.10 10.07 -3.25
CA LEU A 77 -17.79 10.15 -2.66
C LEU A 77 -16.79 9.60 -3.68
N ILE A 78 -15.80 10.37 -4.05
CA ILE A 78 -14.80 9.96 -5.03
C ILE A 78 -13.39 10.11 -4.47
N SER A 79 -12.52 9.15 -4.80
CA SER A 79 -11.12 9.15 -4.42
C SER A 79 -10.26 8.56 -5.53
N GLY A 80 -8.94 8.53 -5.31
CA GLY A 80 -7.98 8.05 -6.30
C GLY A 80 -7.25 6.79 -5.88
N ALA A 81 -6.73 6.11 -6.89
CA ALA A 81 -5.74 5.05 -6.73
C ALA A 81 -4.87 4.95 -7.98
N ILE A 82 -3.61 4.55 -7.78
CA ILE A 82 -2.68 4.18 -8.85
C ILE A 82 -2.08 2.83 -8.55
N ASP A 83 -1.74 2.09 -9.59
CA ASP A 83 -1.10 0.78 -9.47
C ASP A 83 -0.04 0.53 -10.54
N THR A 84 0.78 -0.51 -10.31
CA THR A 84 1.82 -0.93 -11.26
C THR A 84 1.48 -2.24 -11.98
N LYS A 85 0.24 -2.73 -11.93
CA LYS A 85 -0.18 -4.02 -12.47
C LYS A 85 0.17 -4.18 -13.94
N GLY A 86 0.95 -5.23 -14.26
CA GLY A 86 1.42 -5.54 -15.63
C GLY A 86 2.48 -4.56 -16.15
N ILE A 87 3.02 -3.68 -15.30
CA ILE A 87 4.15 -2.79 -15.62
C ILE A 87 5.34 -3.16 -14.74
N PHE A 88 5.16 -3.17 -13.41
CA PHE A 88 6.17 -3.58 -12.46
C PHE A 88 5.54 -4.47 -11.38
N GLU A 89 6.11 -5.65 -11.21
CA GLU A 89 5.70 -6.62 -10.22
C GLU A 89 6.95 -7.29 -9.64
N GLN A 90 7.02 -7.41 -8.33
CA GLN A 90 8.18 -7.97 -7.64
C GLN A 90 7.74 -8.78 -6.42
N SER A 91 8.47 -9.88 -6.15
CA SER A 91 8.44 -10.56 -4.85
C SER A 91 9.71 -10.18 -4.08
N HIS A 92 9.62 -10.17 -2.75
CA HIS A 92 10.73 -9.83 -1.85
C HIS A 92 11.36 -8.46 -2.12
N GLY A 93 12.10 -7.97 -1.16
CA GLY A 93 12.85 -6.73 -1.26
C GLY A 93 12.47 -5.68 -0.22
N LEU A 94 13.04 -4.51 -0.41
CA LEU A 94 12.74 -3.32 0.37
C LEU A 94 11.80 -2.42 -0.45
N TYR A 95 10.67 -2.08 0.13
CA TYR A 95 9.69 -1.14 -0.41
C TYR A 95 9.66 0.10 0.47
N GLU A 96 9.89 1.26 -0.10
CA GLU A 96 9.91 2.52 0.62
C GLU A 96 8.93 3.50 0.01
N ILE A 97 8.16 4.17 0.86
CA ILE A 97 7.28 5.26 0.48
C ILE A 97 7.42 6.41 1.48
N LYS A 98 7.59 7.63 0.96
CA LYS A 98 7.43 8.86 1.73
C LYS A 98 6.02 9.38 1.53
N PHE A 99 5.28 9.55 2.62
CA PHE A 99 3.86 9.89 2.56
C PHE A 99 3.47 10.93 3.62
N LYS A 100 2.35 11.57 3.37
CA LYS A 100 1.67 12.45 4.32
C LYS A 100 0.16 12.26 4.17
N CYS A 101 -0.55 12.09 5.29
CA CYS A 101 -1.99 11.91 5.33
C CYS A 101 -2.64 12.98 6.17
N GLN A 102 -3.85 13.39 5.80
CA GLN A 102 -4.66 14.33 6.58
C GLN A 102 -5.50 13.57 7.61
N LYS A 103 -5.73 14.19 8.77
CA LYS A 103 -6.69 13.67 9.75
C LYS A 103 -8.11 14.00 9.33
N THR A 104 -8.73 13.11 8.57
CA THR A 104 -10.12 13.28 8.12
C THR A 104 -10.89 12.00 8.38
N SER A 105 -11.94 12.09 9.20
CA SER A 105 -12.83 10.96 9.50
C SER A 105 -13.50 10.43 8.24
N GLY A 106 -13.69 9.11 8.17
CA GLY A 106 -14.27 8.43 7.04
C GLY A 106 -13.32 8.14 5.89
N LEU A 107 -12.04 8.51 5.98
CA LEU A 107 -11.02 8.15 4.99
C LEU A 107 -10.24 6.92 5.43
N TRP A 108 -9.72 6.22 4.43
CA TRP A 108 -8.88 5.04 4.56
C TRP A 108 -7.75 5.14 3.54
N TYR A 109 -6.54 5.34 4.00
CA TYR A 109 -5.34 5.42 3.18
C TYR A 109 -4.60 4.09 3.22
N ALA A 110 -4.05 3.67 2.07
CA ALA A 110 -3.30 2.44 1.99
C ALA A 110 -2.13 2.51 1.02
N PHE A 111 -1.03 1.87 1.41
CA PHE A 111 0.03 1.42 0.54
C PHE A 111 0.11 -0.10 0.65
N TRP A 112 -0.14 -0.80 -0.43
CA TRP A 112 -0.34 -2.24 -0.42
C TRP A 112 0.15 -2.90 -1.71
N LEU A 113 0.28 -4.21 -1.65
CA LEU A 113 0.79 -5.05 -2.71
C LEU A 113 -0.25 -6.12 -3.01
N MET A 114 -0.59 -6.31 -4.27
CA MET A 114 -1.56 -7.30 -4.69
C MET A 114 -0.94 -8.32 -5.63
N GLY A 115 -1.04 -9.59 -5.26
CA GLY A 115 -0.75 -10.74 -6.10
C GLY A 115 -2.01 -11.39 -6.66
N GLU A 116 -1.85 -12.57 -7.24
CA GLU A 116 -2.97 -13.41 -7.71
C GLU A 116 -3.59 -14.16 -6.53
N ASN A 117 -4.43 -13.48 -5.73
CA ASN A 117 -5.13 -14.10 -4.61
C ASN A 117 -6.53 -14.56 -5.04
N ASP A 118 -6.62 -15.67 -5.73
CA ASP A 118 -7.85 -16.24 -6.29
C ASP A 118 -8.14 -17.66 -5.76
N GLU A 119 -9.24 -18.26 -6.23
CA GLU A 119 -9.71 -19.57 -5.78
C GLU A 119 -8.71 -20.72 -6.08
N ALA A 120 -7.82 -20.56 -7.07
CA ALA A 120 -6.80 -21.57 -7.39
C ALA A 120 -5.72 -21.68 -6.31
N HIS A 121 -5.62 -20.69 -5.43
CA HIS A 121 -4.62 -20.61 -4.37
C HIS A 121 -5.14 -21.00 -2.99
N ILE A 122 -6.42 -21.33 -2.87
CA ILE A 122 -7.04 -21.75 -1.58
C ILE A 122 -6.33 -22.97 -1.01
N GLY A 123 -6.00 -22.90 0.29
CA GLY A 123 -5.36 -23.97 1.04
C GLY A 123 -3.83 -23.98 0.99
N ASN A 124 -3.22 -23.08 0.23
CA ASN A 124 -1.75 -22.97 0.10
C ASN A 124 -1.13 -22.00 1.13
N GLY A 125 -1.92 -21.43 2.03
CA GLY A 125 -1.48 -20.32 2.86
C GLY A 125 -1.15 -19.10 1.99
N ALA A 126 -0.39 -18.16 2.51
CA ALA A 126 0.04 -16.99 1.75
C ALA A 126 1.21 -17.25 0.79
N THR A 127 1.64 -18.51 0.60
CA THR A 127 2.88 -18.83 -0.12
C THR A 127 2.85 -18.50 -1.61
N ASN A 128 1.72 -18.72 -2.27
CA ASN A 128 1.64 -18.54 -3.72
C ASN A 128 1.04 -17.20 -4.13
N ALA A 129 0.11 -16.71 -3.36
CA ALA A 129 -0.58 -15.47 -3.63
C ALA A 129 -1.08 -14.83 -2.34
N ALA A 130 -0.92 -13.55 -2.24
CA ALA A 130 -1.40 -12.77 -1.10
C ALA A 130 -1.69 -11.33 -1.52
N GLU A 131 -2.60 -10.70 -0.79
CA GLU A 131 -2.64 -9.25 -0.64
C GLU A 131 -1.80 -8.91 0.59
N ILE A 132 -0.92 -7.94 0.45
CA ILE A 132 -0.01 -7.50 1.51
C ILE A 132 -0.28 -6.02 1.75
N ASP A 133 -1.07 -5.69 2.75
CA ASP A 133 -1.24 -4.32 3.17
C ASP A 133 -0.01 -3.91 3.96
N VAL A 134 0.93 -3.23 3.27
CA VAL A 134 2.16 -2.73 3.88
C VAL A 134 1.80 -1.84 5.06
N TRP A 135 0.89 -0.92 4.82
CA TRP A 135 0.19 -0.19 5.88
C TRP A 135 -1.18 0.30 5.41
N GLU A 136 -2.09 0.30 6.34
CA GLU A 136 -3.40 0.92 6.27
C GLU A 136 -3.51 1.97 7.38
N LEU A 137 -3.97 3.17 7.05
CA LEU A 137 -4.22 4.24 8.00
C LEU A 137 -5.68 4.69 7.90
N VAL A 138 -6.38 4.54 8.98
CA VAL A 138 -7.74 5.08 9.16
C VAL A 138 -7.68 6.17 10.21
N PRO A 139 -7.67 7.45 9.80
CA PRO A 139 -7.79 8.57 10.73
C PRO A 139 -9.21 8.69 11.24
N ASN A 140 -9.33 9.12 12.48
CA ASN A 140 -10.61 9.21 13.16
C ASN A 140 -10.69 10.48 14.03
N GLU A 141 -11.83 11.10 14.08
CA GLU A 141 -12.19 12.06 15.13
C GLU A 141 -12.45 11.29 16.45
N PRO A 142 -12.09 11.84 17.61
CA PRO A 142 -12.38 11.20 18.88
C PRO A 142 -13.88 10.85 19.00
N ASN A 143 -14.19 9.59 19.27
CA ASN A 143 -15.48 8.95 19.44
C ASN A 143 -16.20 8.46 18.17
N ASP A 144 -15.66 8.60 16.96
CA ASP A 144 -16.39 8.28 15.72
C ASP A 144 -15.94 6.98 15.02
N GLY A 145 -15.21 6.08 15.70
CA GLY A 145 -14.79 4.78 15.14
C GLY A 145 -13.31 4.50 15.30
N PRO A 146 -12.74 3.55 14.56
CA PRO A 146 -11.35 3.13 14.73
C PRO A 146 -10.36 4.17 14.19
N ASN A 147 -9.34 4.47 14.98
CA ASN A 147 -8.14 5.16 14.54
C ASN A 147 -7.01 4.14 14.57
N PHE A 148 -6.44 3.82 13.41
CA PHE A 148 -5.38 2.82 13.38
C PHE A 148 -4.38 3.04 12.25
N PHE A 149 -3.17 2.57 12.51
CA PHE A 149 -2.13 2.27 11.55
C PHE A 149 -1.69 0.83 11.78
N LYS A 150 -1.79 -0.03 10.77
CA LYS A 150 -1.48 -1.47 10.87
C LYS A 150 -1.04 -2.04 9.53
N SER A 151 -0.46 -3.24 9.55
CA SER A 151 -0.30 -4.10 8.38
C SER A 151 -1.18 -5.32 8.48
N THR A 152 -1.64 -5.82 7.34
CA THR A 152 -2.46 -7.04 7.23
C THR A 152 -1.98 -7.86 6.03
N ILE A 153 -2.00 -9.18 6.16
CA ILE A 153 -1.79 -10.10 5.04
C ILE A 153 -3.08 -10.87 4.84
N HIS A 154 -3.58 -10.92 3.60
CA HIS A 154 -4.78 -11.64 3.21
C HIS A 154 -4.43 -12.76 2.23
N TRP A 155 -5.04 -13.95 2.39
CA TRP A 155 -4.81 -15.10 1.51
C TRP A 155 -6.05 -16.01 1.44
N ASP A 156 -5.97 -17.06 0.62
CA ASP A 156 -7.07 -18.00 0.36
C ASP A 156 -8.30 -17.31 -0.26
N ALA A 157 -8.06 -16.46 -1.28
CA ALA A 157 -9.07 -15.69 -2.03
C ALA A 157 -9.88 -14.70 -1.15
N TYR A 158 -11.08 -14.34 -1.59
CA TYR A 158 -11.97 -13.38 -0.86
C TYR A 158 -13.37 -13.96 -0.60
N GLY A 159 -13.52 -15.27 -0.78
CA GLY A 159 -14.74 -16.00 -0.51
C GLY A 159 -14.81 -16.54 0.92
N PRO A 160 -15.59 -17.62 1.13
CA PRO A 160 -15.74 -18.25 2.45
C PRO A 160 -14.44 -18.76 3.08
N GLU A 161 -13.44 -19.07 2.27
CA GLU A 161 -12.14 -19.60 2.71
C GLU A 161 -11.13 -18.48 3.05
N HIS A 162 -11.49 -17.23 2.81
CA HIS A 162 -10.63 -16.08 3.05
C HIS A 162 -10.04 -16.07 4.47
N LYS A 163 -8.75 -15.83 4.53
CA LYS A 163 -8.00 -15.69 5.77
C LYS A 163 -7.21 -14.40 5.78
N SER A 164 -7.02 -13.87 6.96
CA SER A 164 -6.14 -12.72 7.16
C SER A 164 -5.46 -12.78 8.52
N ALA A 165 -4.30 -12.19 8.61
CA ALA A 165 -3.63 -11.93 9.86
C ALA A 165 -2.90 -10.60 9.82
N GLY A 166 -3.11 -9.79 10.83
CA GLY A 166 -2.53 -8.46 10.93
C GLY A 166 -1.62 -8.31 12.15
N THR A 167 -1.04 -7.13 12.23
CA THR A 167 -0.27 -6.66 13.38
C THR A 167 -1.20 -6.15 14.47
N LYS A 168 -0.59 -5.77 15.60
CA LYS A 168 -1.29 -4.91 16.57
C LYS A 168 -1.50 -3.53 15.93
N THR A 169 -2.64 -2.95 16.23
CA THR A 169 -2.96 -1.58 15.86
C THR A 169 -2.04 -0.59 16.59
N TYR A 170 -1.46 0.34 15.84
CA TYR A 170 -0.86 1.54 16.36
C TYR A 170 -1.86 2.68 16.18
N ASN A 171 -2.11 3.45 17.22
CA ASN A 171 -2.96 4.63 17.17
C ASN A 171 -2.08 5.87 17.03
N PRO A 172 -2.00 6.48 15.84
CA PRO A 172 -1.23 7.70 15.65
C PRO A 172 -1.79 8.84 16.51
N SER A 173 -0.89 9.65 17.06
CA SER A 173 -1.25 10.91 17.71
C SER A 173 -1.60 11.98 16.68
N ASP A 174 -2.19 13.09 17.13
CA ASP A 174 -2.64 14.16 16.23
C ASP A 174 -1.51 14.82 15.45
N ASP A 175 -0.31 14.88 16.02
CA ASP A 175 0.90 15.38 15.39
C ASP A 175 1.49 14.46 14.31
N PHE A 176 0.98 13.24 14.17
CA PHE A 176 1.30 12.36 13.04
C PHE A 176 0.71 12.86 11.73
N TYR A 177 -0.46 13.46 11.77
CA TYR A 177 -1.15 13.91 10.57
C TYR A 177 -0.58 15.24 10.08
N ASP A 178 -0.65 15.48 8.77
CA ASP A 178 -0.09 16.67 8.10
C ASP A 178 1.44 16.80 8.17
N GLU A 179 2.14 15.76 8.66
CA GLU A 179 3.59 15.64 8.64
C GLU A 179 4.05 14.57 7.63
N TRP A 180 5.31 14.69 7.20
CA TRP A 180 5.90 13.71 6.30
C TRP A 180 6.51 12.55 7.07
N HIS A 181 6.15 11.33 6.67
CA HIS A 181 6.67 10.08 7.22
C HIS A 181 7.33 9.23 6.13
N VAL A 182 8.24 8.37 6.51
CA VAL A 182 8.85 7.36 5.65
C VAL A 182 8.50 5.98 6.19
N ALA A 183 7.76 5.20 5.41
CA ALA A 183 7.53 3.79 5.69
C ALA A 183 8.47 2.95 4.84
N GLN A 184 9.16 2.00 5.47
CA GLN A 184 10.07 1.04 4.84
C GLN A 184 9.61 -0.36 5.20
N PHE A 185 9.25 -1.12 4.19
CA PHE A 185 8.74 -2.48 4.35
C PHE A 185 9.73 -3.47 3.77
N VAL A 186 10.22 -4.36 4.61
CA VAL A 186 11.10 -5.45 4.20
C VAL A 186 10.26 -6.71 4.02
N TRP A 187 10.12 -7.14 2.78
CA TRP A 187 9.59 -8.45 2.45
C TRP A 187 10.76 -9.43 2.34
N GLY A 188 11.10 -10.03 3.48
CA GLY A 188 12.20 -10.96 3.62
C GLY A 188 11.81 -12.39 3.23
N LYS A 189 12.73 -13.34 3.42
CA LYS A 189 12.49 -14.77 3.18
C LYS A 189 11.77 -15.47 4.33
N GLU A 190 11.90 -14.92 5.55
CA GLU A 190 11.37 -15.55 6.77
C GLU A 190 10.33 -14.70 7.46
N SER A 191 10.35 -13.38 7.24
CA SER A 191 9.42 -12.44 7.88
C SER A 191 9.17 -11.21 7.03
N TYR A 192 8.05 -10.54 7.32
CA TYR A 192 7.77 -9.17 6.92
C TYR A 192 8.12 -8.23 8.06
N LYS A 193 8.75 -7.09 7.75
CA LYS A 193 9.06 -6.06 8.75
C LYS A 193 8.57 -4.70 8.24
N LEU A 194 7.98 -3.90 9.12
CA LEU A 194 7.68 -2.50 8.81
C LEU A 194 8.45 -1.59 9.75
N PHE A 195 9.13 -0.62 9.15
CA PHE A 195 9.74 0.51 9.83
C PHE A 195 8.96 1.78 9.49
N LEU A 196 8.80 2.64 10.47
CA LEU A 196 8.22 3.98 10.31
C LEU A 196 9.22 4.98 10.89
N ASP A 197 9.67 5.92 10.06
CA ASP A 197 10.69 6.91 10.40
C ASP A 197 11.96 6.29 11.02
N GLY A 198 12.40 5.18 10.40
CA GLY A 198 13.59 4.43 10.83
C GLY A 198 13.40 3.55 12.07
N LYS A 199 12.21 3.52 12.67
CA LYS A 199 11.91 2.70 13.85
C LYS A 199 11.14 1.44 13.43
N LEU A 200 11.64 0.25 13.82
CA LEU A 200 10.90 -0.99 13.65
C LEU A 200 9.57 -0.93 14.44
N MET A 201 8.48 -0.99 13.71
CA MET A 201 7.12 -1.01 14.27
C MET A 201 6.69 -2.43 14.61
N TRP A 202 6.94 -3.37 13.68
CA TRP A 202 6.63 -4.78 13.85
C TRP A 202 7.41 -5.68 12.90
N GLU A 203 7.48 -6.93 13.29
CA GLU A 203 7.94 -8.05 12.50
C GLU A 203 6.91 -9.17 12.55
N MET A 204 6.58 -9.73 11.39
CA MET A 204 5.62 -10.81 11.25
C MET A 204 6.29 -12.02 10.58
N PRO A 205 6.53 -13.12 11.31
CA PRO A 205 7.13 -14.31 10.71
C PRO A 205 6.16 -14.99 9.74
N GLY A 206 6.69 -15.55 8.65
CA GLY A 206 5.91 -16.17 7.58
C GLY A 206 5.07 -17.38 8.05
N GLU A 207 5.49 -18.10 9.09
CA GLU A 207 4.73 -19.19 9.67
C GLU A 207 3.32 -18.79 10.11
N LYS A 208 3.12 -17.51 10.48
CA LYS A 208 1.83 -16.93 10.84
C LYS A 208 0.80 -16.99 9.72
N PHE A 209 1.26 -17.03 8.46
CA PHE A 209 0.46 -16.98 7.25
C PHE A 209 0.49 -18.30 6.47
N GLY A 210 1.09 -19.36 7.05
CA GLY A 210 1.33 -20.62 6.34
C GLY A 210 2.53 -20.57 5.37
N GLY A 211 3.36 -19.54 5.45
CA GLY A 211 4.56 -19.33 4.66
C GLY A 211 4.67 -17.88 4.15
N MET A 212 5.84 -17.53 3.61
CA MET A 212 6.05 -16.26 2.94
C MET A 212 5.48 -16.28 1.54
N CYS A 213 4.94 -15.18 1.06
CA CYS A 213 4.53 -15.06 -0.32
C CYS A 213 5.77 -15.07 -1.23
N GLU A 214 5.77 -15.96 -2.23
CA GLU A 214 6.81 -16.09 -3.26
C GLU A 214 6.34 -15.52 -4.60
N GLY A 215 5.04 -15.29 -4.74
CA GLY A 215 4.42 -14.70 -5.93
C GLY A 215 4.80 -13.23 -6.10
N LYS A 216 4.83 -12.79 -7.36
CA LYS A 216 5.04 -11.36 -7.65
C LYS A 216 3.78 -10.58 -7.35
N ASN A 217 3.94 -9.45 -6.69
CA ASN A 217 2.86 -8.51 -6.40
C ASN A 217 3.13 -7.17 -7.07
N HIS A 218 2.09 -6.52 -7.55
CA HIS A 218 2.13 -5.12 -7.99
C HIS A 218 1.83 -4.18 -6.83
N LEU A 219 2.32 -2.95 -6.95
CA LEU A 219 2.13 -1.87 -5.97
C LEU A 219 0.78 -1.19 -6.19
N ILE A 220 0.12 -0.80 -5.11
CA ILE A 220 -1.07 0.06 -5.14
C ILE A 220 -0.94 1.14 -4.07
N ILE A 221 -1.27 2.38 -4.45
CA ILE A 221 -1.40 3.53 -3.54
C ILE A 221 -2.83 4.02 -3.69
N SER A 222 -3.59 4.05 -2.60
CA SER A 222 -5.02 4.37 -2.68
C SER A 222 -5.54 5.15 -1.49
N SER A 223 -6.69 5.77 -1.71
CA SER A 223 -7.57 6.24 -0.65
C SER A 223 -8.99 5.73 -0.91
N GLU A 224 -9.68 5.39 0.16
CA GLU A 224 -11.06 4.88 0.13
C GLU A 224 -11.90 5.58 1.22
N PHE A 225 -13.20 5.29 1.21
CA PHE A 225 -14.14 5.74 2.22
C PHE A 225 -14.66 4.58 3.04
N GLY A 226 -15.07 4.85 4.28
CA GLY A 226 -15.66 3.88 5.19
C GLY A 226 -16.64 4.51 6.18
N ASP A 227 -17.21 3.66 7.03
CA ASP A 227 -18.29 4.01 7.97
C ASP A 227 -17.79 4.44 9.37
N TRP A 228 -16.55 4.88 9.48
CA TRP A 228 -15.93 5.34 10.73
C TRP A 228 -15.65 6.84 10.73
#